data_d7a199695e78c341a63d5f0368d655a4
#
_entry.id   d7a199695e78c341a63d5f0368d655a4
#
_cell.length_a   1.000
_cell.length_b   1.000
_cell.length_c   1.000
_cell.angle_alpha   90.00
_cell.angle_beta   90.00
_cell.angle_gamma   90.00
#
_symmetry.space_group_name_H-M   'P 1'
#
loop_
_entity.id
_entity.type
_entity.pdbx_description
1 polymer ?
#
loop_
_entity_poly.entity_id
_entity_poly.type
_entity_poly.pdbx_seq_one_letter_code
_entity_poly.pdbx_strand_id
1 'polypeptide(L)'
;MPPSDACDFARFCSSLDFYANTDHAEDLTHIDWQETKDAVRQCNLISGDNESPDTIAFLGWEWSQNEGFGIPHYGHRNVILKSLFDNEIPARPIASTSGGFMDMPQSVRLGLSGMRSLDTRIHDLMRFIEDGQTIPCPSDVPVRDLPMDCKEYAEDPGILFDKLNDWGHEVIVIPHGTSWGTYTPDESDWKDQLNDDFHDPNLQNLVEIYSGHGNTEEYRSWRSVIFDNDGNVSCPDPTKSFTPGCWQACLLYTSPSPRDLVL
;
A
#
# COMPACT_ATOMS: atom_id res chain seq x y z
N MET A 1 -10.51 8.92 -0.02
CA MET A 1 -10.68 9.83 1.14
C MET A 1 -9.52 10.81 1.09
N PRO A 2 -9.74 12.12 1.18
CA PRO A 2 -8.64 13.08 1.28
C PRO A 2 -7.76 12.80 2.51
N PRO A 3 -6.45 13.04 2.45
CA PRO A 3 -5.55 12.79 3.59
C PRO A 3 -5.94 13.51 4.89
N SER A 4 -6.58 14.68 4.78
CA SER A 4 -7.12 15.42 5.93
C SER A 4 -8.26 14.69 6.65
N ASP A 5 -9.12 14.00 5.90
CA ASP A 5 -10.23 13.23 6.48
C ASP A 5 -9.73 12.01 7.25
N ALA A 6 -8.57 11.47 6.86
CA ALA A 6 -7.92 10.38 7.61
C ALA A 6 -7.51 10.83 9.02
N CYS A 7 -7.02 12.07 9.16
CA CYS A 7 -6.73 12.67 10.46
C CYS A 7 -7.98 12.77 11.35
N ASP A 8 -9.04 13.33 10.81
CA ASP A 8 -10.29 13.50 11.54
C ASP A 8 -10.89 12.15 11.95
N PHE A 9 -10.83 11.15 11.07
CA PHE A 9 -11.29 9.81 11.37
C PHE A 9 -10.44 9.14 12.46
N ALA A 10 -9.12 9.18 12.36
CA ALA A 10 -8.21 8.62 13.35
C ALA A 10 -8.45 9.25 14.73
N ARG A 11 -8.56 10.56 14.76
CA ARG A 11 -8.67 11.36 15.97
C ARG A 11 -10.04 11.28 16.63
N PHE A 12 -11.11 11.49 15.87
CA PHE A 12 -12.46 11.68 16.41
C PHE A 12 -13.36 10.46 16.31
N CYS A 13 -13.12 9.57 15.33
CA CYS A 13 -13.95 8.37 15.15
C CYS A 13 -13.30 7.12 15.77
N SER A 14 -11.99 6.96 15.61
CA SER A 14 -11.26 5.77 16.07
C SER A 14 -10.46 6.00 17.35
N SER A 15 -10.28 7.25 17.79
CA SER A 15 -9.52 7.62 18.98
C SER A 15 -8.14 6.97 19.02
N LEU A 16 -7.40 7.05 17.89
CA LEU A 16 -6.06 6.49 17.79
C LEU A 16 -5.04 7.45 18.41
N ASP A 17 -4.13 6.92 19.21
CA ASP A 17 -3.01 7.68 19.74
C ASP A 17 -2.02 8.06 18.63
N PHE A 18 -1.92 7.22 17.58
CA PHE A 18 -1.13 7.51 16.39
C PHE A 18 -1.65 6.73 15.17
N TYR A 19 -1.33 7.22 13.98
CA TYR A 19 -1.57 6.52 12.72
C TYR A 19 -0.53 6.94 11.67
N ALA A 20 -0.40 6.18 10.60
CA ALA A 20 0.38 6.55 9.43
C ALA A 20 -0.52 6.64 8.20
N ASN A 21 -0.32 7.67 7.39
CA ASN A 21 -0.97 7.77 6.08
C ASN A 21 -0.10 7.01 5.07
N THR A 22 -0.61 5.92 4.52
CA THR A 22 0.12 5.01 3.63
C THR A 22 -0.69 4.69 2.38
N ASP A 23 -0.95 5.72 1.58
CA ASP A 23 -1.61 5.54 0.29
C ASP A 23 -0.69 4.80 -0.69
N HIS A 24 -1.27 4.11 -1.67
CA HIS A 24 -0.53 3.37 -2.69
C HIS A 24 0.39 4.30 -3.49
N ALA A 25 1.70 4.07 -3.43
CA ALA A 25 2.70 4.90 -4.12
C ALA A 25 2.50 4.92 -5.63
N GLU A 26 1.95 3.84 -6.18
CA GLU A 26 1.66 3.68 -7.60
C GLU A 26 0.67 4.73 -8.11
N ASP A 27 -0.24 5.15 -7.24
CA ASP A 27 -1.32 6.08 -7.56
C ASP A 27 -1.01 7.52 -7.14
N LEU A 28 0.03 7.74 -6.31
CA LEU A 28 0.40 9.07 -5.86
C LEU A 28 1.14 9.85 -6.95
N THR A 29 0.58 10.99 -7.33
CA THR A 29 1.27 12.00 -8.12
C THR A 29 2.17 12.86 -7.22
N HIS A 30 3.01 13.69 -7.81
CA HIS A 30 3.77 14.69 -7.07
C HIS A 30 2.87 15.67 -6.29
N ILE A 31 1.69 16.00 -6.84
CA ILE A 31 0.72 16.88 -6.18
C ILE A 31 0.10 16.16 -4.98
N ASP A 32 -0.35 14.92 -5.15
CA ASP A 32 -0.94 14.12 -4.07
C ASP A 32 0.05 13.91 -2.92
N TRP A 33 1.33 13.67 -3.26
CA TRP A 33 2.38 13.56 -2.24
C TRP A 33 2.56 14.86 -1.46
N GLN A 34 2.50 16.01 -2.12
CA GLN A 34 2.57 17.29 -1.45
C GLN A 34 1.35 17.54 -0.55
N GLU A 35 0.14 17.23 -1.04
CA GLU A 35 -1.08 17.33 -0.25
C GLU A 35 -1.05 16.40 0.97
N THR A 36 -0.55 15.18 0.82
CA THR A 36 -0.38 14.24 1.93
C THR A 36 0.57 14.78 2.99
N LYS A 37 1.73 15.32 2.59
CA LYS A 37 2.67 15.97 3.51
C LYS A 37 2.01 17.12 4.28
N ASP A 38 1.30 17.97 3.57
CA ASP A 38 0.66 19.14 4.18
C ASP A 38 -0.48 18.74 5.13
N ALA A 39 -1.28 17.72 4.77
CA ALA A 39 -2.34 17.19 5.62
C ALA A 39 -1.80 16.57 6.92
N VAL A 40 -0.75 15.74 6.82
CA VAL A 40 -0.11 15.13 8.00
C VAL A 40 0.52 16.18 8.91
N ARG A 41 1.19 17.19 8.35
CA ARG A 41 1.74 18.32 9.10
C ARG A 41 0.65 19.10 9.82
N GLN A 42 -0.44 19.42 9.13
CA GLN A 42 -1.59 20.11 9.73
C GLN A 42 -2.24 19.29 10.83
N CYS A 43 -2.39 17.97 10.62
CA CYS A 43 -2.92 17.08 11.65
C CYS A 43 -2.12 17.19 12.95
N ASN A 44 -0.81 17.11 12.87
CA ASN A 44 0.06 17.23 14.05
C ASN A 44 0.03 18.63 14.68
N LEU A 45 -0.14 19.69 13.88
CA LEU A 45 -0.25 21.05 14.40
C LEU A 45 -1.52 21.28 15.24
N ILE A 46 -2.61 20.59 14.91
CA ILE A 46 -3.90 20.76 15.60
C ILE A 46 -4.12 19.69 16.69
N SER A 47 -3.19 18.76 16.89
CA SER A 47 -3.34 17.65 17.85
C SER A 47 -3.10 18.04 19.31
N GLY A 48 -3.10 19.30 19.63
CA GLY A 48 -3.02 19.82 21.00
C GLY A 48 -1.61 20.18 21.45
N ASP A 49 -1.27 19.86 22.69
CA ASP A 49 0.05 20.16 23.26
C ASP A 49 1.13 19.23 22.69
N ASN A 50 2.27 19.79 22.26
CA ASN A 50 3.38 19.03 21.72
C ASN A 50 3.97 17.99 22.71
N GLU A 51 3.79 18.20 24.02
CA GLU A 51 4.22 17.26 25.05
C GLU A 51 3.20 16.14 25.31
N SER A 52 1.94 16.37 24.91
CA SER A 52 0.85 15.40 25.07
C SER A 52 -0.19 15.55 23.95
N PRO A 53 0.20 15.23 22.71
CA PRO A 53 -0.73 15.28 21.58
C PRO A 53 -1.84 14.25 21.76
N ASP A 54 -3.04 14.59 21.31
CA ASP A 54 -4.17 13.65 21.32
C ASP A 54 -4.12 12.61 20.18
N THR A 55 -3.33 12.86 19.17
CA THR A 55 -2.96 11.88 18.13
C THR A 55 -1.65 12.30 17.45
N ILE A 56 -0.91 11.35 16.93
CA ILE A 56 0.32 11.58 16.15
C ILE A 56 0.13 10.99 14.75
N ALA A 57 0.24 11.84 13.73
CA ALA A 57 0.19 11.41 12.34
C ALA A 57 1.61 11.23 11.77
N PHE A 58 1.88 10.06 11.20
CA PHE A 58 3.10 9.76 10.47
C PHE A 58 2.86 9.85 8.96
N LEU A 59 3.89 10.31 8.25
CA LEU A 59 3.92 10.32 6.81
C LEU A 59 4.46 8.98 6.31
N GLY A 60 3.88 8.45 5.25
CA GLY A 60 4.35 7.21 4.63
C GLY A 60 3.67 6.97 3.29
N TRP A 61 3.94 5.81 2.73
CA TRP A 61 3.26 5.28 1.55
C TRP A 61 3.25 3.77 1.58
N GLU A 62 2.37 3.16 0.84
CA GLU A 62 2.40 1.74 0.58
C GLU A 62 3.13 1.47 -0.76
N TRP A 63 4.20 0.70 -0.71
CA TRP A 63 4.79 0.07 -1.86
C TRP A 63 3.95 -1.16 -2.19
N SER A 64 3.10 -1.04 -3.21
CA SER A 64 2.08 -2.04 -3.54
C SER A 64 2.41 -2.70 -4.85
N GLN A 65 2.85 -3.95 -4.79
CA GLN A 65 3.08 -4.71 -5.98
C GLN A 65 1.77 -5.34 -6.46
N ASN A 66 1.34 -4.95 -7.65
CA ASN A 66 0.18 -5.57 -8.29
C ASN A 66 0.63 -6.79 -9.09
N GLU A 67 -0.13 -7.88 -8.98
CA GLU A 67 0.10 -9.08 -9.78
C GLU A 67 -0.03 -8.76 -11.27
N GLY A 68 1.06 -9.00 -12.01
CA GLY A 68 1.06 -9.11 -13.45
C GLY A 68 1.25 -10.56 -13.85
N PHE A 69 0.71 -10.99 -14.98
CA PHE A 69 0.94 -12.34 -15.50
C PHE A 69 2.45 -12.61 -15.65
N GLY A 70 2.99 -13.48 -14.78
CA GLY A 70 4.39 -13.92 -14.84
C GLY A 70 5.39 -12.99 -14.12
N ILE A 71 4.94 -12.08 -13.29
CA ILE A 71 5.80 -11.29 -12.39
C ILE A 71 5.67 -11.86 -10.98
N PRO A 72 6.77 -12.19 -10.29
CA PRO A 72 6.73 -12.61 -8.89
C PRO A 72 6.04 -11.57 -8.02
N HIS A 73 5.22 -12.03 -7.08
CA HIS A 73 4.54 -11.15 -6.14
C HIS A 73 5.28 -11.16 -4.79
N TYR A 74 5.96 -10.08 -4.48
CA TYR A 74 6.77 -9.97 -3.25
C TYR A 74 5.99 -9.44 -2.03
N GLY A 75 4.66 -9.35 -2.12
CA GLY A 75 3.82 -8.72 -1.10
C GLY A 75 3.90 -7.19 -1.14
N HIS A 76 3.16 -6.57 -0.25
CA HIS A 76 3.14 -5.12 -0.09
C HIS A 76 4.02 -4.70 1.11
N ARG A 77 4.41 -3.43 1.16
CA ARG A 77 5.17 -2.86 2.27
C ARG A 77 4.73 -1.44 2.57
N ASN A 78 4.38 -1.19 3.83
CA ASN A 78 4.17 0.16 4.32
C ASN A 78 5.51 0.78 4.69
N VAL A 79 5.88 1.86 4.03
CA VAL A 79 7.07 2.67 4.36
C VAL A 79 6.61 3.86 5.17
N ILE A 80 7.10 3.97 6.41
CA ILE A 80 6.70 5.02 7.36
C ILE A 80 7.93 5.85 7.71
N LEU A 81 7.81 7.16 7.55
CA LEU A 81 8.88 8.12 7.79
C LEU A 81 8.85 8.64 9.22
N LYS A 82 10.01 8.77 9.84
CA LYS A 82 10.14 9.34 11.19
C LYS A 82 9.95 10.84 11.21
N SER A 83 10.42 11.54 10.19
CA SER A 83 10.38 13.01 10.11
C SER A 83 9.29 13.50 9.16
N LEU A 84 8.96 14.79 9.30
CA LEU A 84 8.06 15.53 8.41
C LEU A 84 8.78 16.70 7.72
N PHE A 85 10.07 16.92 7.97
CA PHE A 85 10.83 18.01 7.37
C PHE A 85 11.30 17.63 5.99
N ASP A 86 11.14 18.51 4.99
CA ASP A 86 11.44 18.22 3.59
C ASP A 86 12.90 17.83 3.32
N ASN A 87 13.83 18.21 4.18
CA ASN A 87 15.23 17.82 4.10
C ASN A 87 15.56 16.47 4.78
N GLU A 88 14.57 15.86 5.42
CA GLU A 88 14.69 14.60 6.18
C GLU A 88 13.72 13.51 5.68
N ILE A 89 13.06 13.77 4.57
CA ILE A 89 12.14 12.82 3.92
C ILE A 89 12.44 12.74 2.43
N PRO A 90 12.11 11.62 1.76
CA PRO A 90 12.21 11.51 0.32
C PRO A 90 11.37 12.56 -0.41
N ALA A 91 11.88 13.07 -1.52
CA ALA A 91 11.15 14.05 -2.32
C ALA A 91 9.86 13.48 -2.93
N ARG A 92 9.81 12.16 -3.09
CA ARG A 92 8.69 11.40 -3.68
C ARG A 92 8.58 10.02 -3.05
N PRO A 93 7.40 9.37 -3.07
CA PRO A 93 7.26 7.97 -2.74
C PRO A 93 7.92 7.08 -3.82
N ILE A 94 8.32 5.88 -3.43
CA ILE A 94 8.86 4.86 -4.33
C ILE A 94 7.76 3.83 -4.59
N ALA A 95 7.34 3.70 -5.84
CA ALA A 95 6.33 2.73 -6.28
C ALA A 95 6.97 1.38 -6.61
N SER A 96 6.18 0.31 -6.70
CA SER A 96 6.68 -1.04 -7.01
C SER A 96 6.99 -1.22 -8.50
N THR A 97 6.05 -0.83 -9.34
CA THR A 97 6.17 -0.96 -10.81
C THR A 97 5.50 0.22 -11.49
N SER A 98 5.77 0.36 -12.79
CA SER A 98 5.03 1.28 -13.64
C SER A 98 3.59 0.84 -13.92
N GLY A 99 3.21 -0.39 -13.53
CA GLY A 99 1.97 -1.07 -13.91
C GLY A 99 0.84 -0.97 -12.90
N GLY A 100 0.66 0.15 -12.21
CA GLY A 100 -0.51 0.39 -11.36
C GLY A 100 -1.83 0.48 -12.15
N PHE A 101 -2.92 0.77 -11.47
CA PHE A 101 -4.23 1.05 -12.08
C PHE A 101 -4.15 2.10 -13.22
N MET A 102 -3.11 2.92 -13.20
CA MET A 102 -2.81 3.96 -14.18
C MET A 102 -2.28 3.42 -15.51
N ASP A 103 -1.75 2.20 -15.57
CA ASP A 103 -1.26 1.56 -16.81
C ASP A 103 -2.36 0.85 -17.59
N MET A 104 -3.50 1.49 -17.66
CA MET A 104 -4.62 0.98 -18.44
C MET A 104 -4.24 0.89 -19.93
N PRO A 105 -4.55 -0.23 -20.62
CA PRO A 105 -4.25 -0.39 -22.04
C PRO A 105 -4.77 0.78 -22.87
N GLN A 106 -4.00 1.23 -23.85
CA GLN A 106 -4.34 2.38 -24.69
C GLN A 106 -5.73 2.23 -25.35
N SER A 107 -6.13 1.01 -25.72
CA SER A 107 -7.45 0.75 -26.29
C SER A 107 -8.59 1.04 -25.30
N VAL A 108 -8.40 0.74 -24.03
CA VAL A 108 -9.36 1.01 -22.96
C VAL A 108 -9.43 2.52 -22.71
N ARG A 109 -8.26 3.19 -22.64
CA ARG A 109 -8.18 4.66 -22.47
C ARG A 109 -8.89 5.39 -23.63
N LEU A 110 -8.68 4.96 -24.86
CA LEU A 110 -9.37 5.54 -26.01
C LEU A 110 -10.89 5.33 -25.94
N GLY A 111 -11.34 4.15 -25.51
CA GLY A 111 -12.76 3.87 -25.30
C GLY A 111 -13.39 4.76 -24.23
N LEU A 112 -12.73 4.91 -23.09
CA LEU A 112 -13.18 5.78 -21.99
C LEU A 112 -13.14 7.25 -22.39
N SER A 113 -12.11 7.69 -23.12
CA SER A 113 -12.02 9.06 -23.64
C SER A 113 -13.20 9.43 -24.53
N GLY A 114 -13.67 8.48 -25.37
CA GLY A 114 -14.88 8.67 -26.17
C GLY A 114 -16.17 8.85 -25.35
N MET A 115 -16.19 8.34 -24.12
CA MET A 115 -17.34 8.45 -23.21
C MET A 115 -17.21 9.62 -22.22
N ARG A 116 -16.07 10.31 -22.19
CA ARG A 116 -15.72 11.39 -21.23
C ARG A 116 -16.77 12.50 -21.18
N SER A 117 -17.42 12.80 -22.30
CA SER A 117 -18.45 13.83 -22.37
C SER A 117 -19.84 13.37 -21.92
N LEU A 118 -20.03 12.07 -21.69
CA LEU A 118 -21.32 11.47 -21.37
C LEU A 118 -21.52 11.27 -19.86
N ASP A 119 -20.45 11.16 -19.09
CA ASP A 119 -20.51 10.92 -17.64
C ASP A 119 -19.35 11.63 -16.93
N THR A 120 -19.67 12.43 -15.91
CA THR A 120 -18.69 13.17 -15.12
C THR A 120 -17.73 12.25 -14.39
N ARG A 121 -18.16 11.07 -13.95
CA ARG A 121 -17.30 10.07 -13.30
C ARG A 121 -16.23 9.53 -14.25
N ILE A 122 -16.57 9.34 -15.53
CA ILE A 122 -15.59 8.96 -16.56
C ILE A 122 -14.65 10.12 -16.85
N HIS A 123 -15.15 11.35 -16.83
CA HIS A 123 -14.31 12.54 -16.97
C HIS A 123 -13.28 12.62 -15.83
N ASP A 124 -13.71 12.45 -14.59
CA ASP A 124 -12.85 12.53 -13.41
C ASP A 124 -11.85 11.38 -13.36
N LEU A 125 -12.29 10.16 -13.69
CA LEU A 125 -11.42 9.00 -13.84
C LEU A 125 -10.33 9.23 -14.91
N MET A 126 -10.71 9.79 -16.07
CA MET A 126 -9.74 10.06 -17.14
C MET A 126 -8.75 11.16 -16.74
N ARG A 127 -9.19 12.18 -16.02
CA ARG A 127 -8.28 13.18 -15.45
C ARG A 127 -7.32 12.54 -14.47
N PHE A 128 -7.80 11.75 -13.53
CA PHE A 128 -6.97 11.01 -12.58
C PHE A 128 -5.91 10.16 -13.29
N ILE A 129 -6.29 9.42 -14.34
CA ILE A 129 -5.36 8.62 -15.15
C ILE A 129 -4.36 9.52 -15.88
N GLU A 130 -4.79 10.63 -16.46
CA GLU A 130 -3.92 11.57 -17.18
C GLU A 130 -2.92 12.25 -16.22
N ASP A 131 -3.38 12.69 -15.07
CA ASP A 131 -2.56 13.35 -14.05
C ASP A 131 -1.53 12.39 -13.43
N GLY A 132 -1.87 11.09 -13.31
CA GLY A 132 -1.00 10.03 -12.79
C GLY A 132 0.05 9.53 -13.78
N GLN A 133 0.02 9.95 -15.06
CA GLN A 133 1.03 9.58 -16.05
C GLN A 133 2.30 10.41 -15.88
N THR A 134 3.16 9.96 -15.00
CA THR A 134 4.46 10.56 -14.76
C THR A 134 5.57 9.83 -15.51
N ILE A 135 6.61 10.56 -15.90
CA ILE A 135 7.79 10.00 -16.54
C ILE A 135 8.58 9.20 -15.50
N PRO A 136 8.96 7.93 -15.78
CA PRO A 136 9.85 7.18 -14.90
C PRO A 136 11.16 7.92 -14.64
N CYS A 137 11.64 7.87 -13.40
CA CYS A 137 12.95 8.41 -13.09
C CYS A 137 14.07 7.62 -13.79
N PRO A 138 15.16 8.26 -14.18
CA PRO A 138 16.33 7.58 -14.72
C PRO A 138 16.91 6.59 -13.68
N SER A 139 17.25 5.38 -14.09
CA SER A 139 17.76 4.32 -13.20
C SER A 139 19.21 4.56 -12.74
N ASP A 140 19.99 5.31 -13.52
CA ASP A 140 21.44 5.47 -13.31
C ASP A 140 21.79 6.76 -12.55
N VAL A 141 20.81 7.42 -11.96
CA VAL A 141 20.98 8.69 -11.24
C VAL A 141 20.73 8.45 -9.75
N PRO A 142 21.61 8.92 -8.85
CA PRO A 142 21.36 8.87 -7.42
C PRO A 142 20.01 9.48 -7.06
N VAL A 143 19.31 8.92 -6.08
CA VAL A 143 17.93 9.31 -5.73
C VAL A 143 17.79 10.81 -5.43
N ARG A 144 18.82 11.44 -4.87
CA ARG A 144 18.82 12.87 -4.52
C ARG A 144 19.00 13.80 -5.73
N ASP A 145 19.53 13.29 -6.83
CA ASP A 145 19.80 14.05 -8.07
C ASP A 145 18.71 13.86 -9.13
N LEU A 146 17.70 13.04 -8.82
CA LEU A 146 16.58 12.76 -9.72
C LEU A 146 15.70 14.02 -9.94
N PRO A 147 15.13 14.21 -11.15
CA PRO A 147 14.13 15.25 -11.39
C PRO A 147 12.97 15.17 -10.40
N MET A 148 12.43 16.32 -9.99
CA MET A 148 11.34 16.37 -8.98
C MET A 148 10.02 15.79 -9.48
N ASP A 149 9.79 15.84 -10.79
CA ASP A 149 8.55 15.46 -11.45
C ASP A 149 8.56 14.04 -12.04
N CYS A 150 9.64 13.28 -11.83
CA CYS A 150 9.68 11.88 -12.25
C CYS A 150 9.11 10.96 -11.16
N LYS A 151 8.63 9.78 -11.57
CA LYS A 151 8.16 8.73 -10.67
C LYS A 151 9.26 7.70 -10.43
N GLU A 152 9.53 7.43 -9.17
CA GLU A 152 10.56 6.50 -8.74
C GLU A 152 9.97 5.11 -8.53
N TYR A 153 10.68 4.08 -9.06
CA TYR A 153 10.23 2.69 -9.01
C TYR A 153 11.27 1.78 -8.36
N ALA A 154 10.80 0.76 -7.67
CA ALA A 154 11.57 -0.36 -7.18
C ALA A 154 10.80 -1.65 -7.52
N GLU A 155 11.32 -2.45 -8.43
CA GLU A 155 10.62 -3.64 -8.96
C GLU A 155 10.58 -4.79 -7.97
N ASP A 156 11.47 -4.79 -6.99
CA ASP A 156 11.54 -5.77 -5.91
C ASP A 156 11.90 -5.10 -4.57
N PRO A 157 11.77 -5.83 -3.46
CA PRO A 157 12.07 -5.28 -2.13
C PRO A 157 13.53 -4.90 -1.93
N GLY A 158 14.48 -5.62 -2.54
CA GLY A 158 15.91 -5.31 -2.44
C GLY A 158 16.21 -3.94 -3.02
N ILE A 159 15.67 -3.66 -4.22
CA ILE A 159 15.78 -2.35 -4.88
C ILE A 159 15.11 -1.25 -4.03
N LEU A 160 13.96 -1.55 -3.41
CA LEU A 160 13.31 -0.61 -2.50
C LEU A 160 14.23 -0.24 -1.34
N PHE A 161 14.85 -1.24 -0.69
CA PHE A 161 15.76 -1.01 0.44
C PHE A 161 17.02 -0.25 0.02
N ASP A 162 17.59 -0.58 -1.14
CA ASP A 162 18.75 0.14 -1.68
C ASP A 162 18.44 1.63 -1.88
N LYS A 163 17.28 1.95 -2.44
CA LYS A 163 16.83 3.34 -2.64
C LYS A 163 16.53 4.05 -1.32
N LEU A 164 15.90 3.39 -0.36
CA LEU A 164 15.66 3.96 0.97
C LEU A 164 16.98 4.24 1.70
N ASN A 165 17.97 3.35 1.57
CA ASN A 165 19.31 3.53 2.11
C ASN A 165 20.07 4.65 1.38
N ASP A 166 19.92 4.81 0.06
CA ASP A 166 20.51 5.92 -0.70
C ASP A 166 19.88 7.27 -0.31
N TRP A 167 18.58 7.33 -0.06
CA TRP A 167 17.92 8.49 0.56
C TRP A 167 18.49 8.79 1.93
N GLY A 168 18.83 7.75 2.73
CA GLY A 168 19.48 7.84 4.02
C GLY A 168 18.66 8.54 5.11
N HIS A 169 17.32 8.47 5.00
CA HIS A 169 16.42 8.99 6.01
C HIS A 169 15.95 7.89 6.95
N GLU A 170 15.58 8.24 8.18
CA GLU A 170 15.05 7.26 9.14
C GLU A 170 13.64 6.83 8.74
N VAL A 171 13.51 5.55 8.42
CA VAL A 171 12.24 4.95 8.00
C VAL A 171 12.04 3.60 8.70
N ILE A 172 10.78 3.17 8.77
CA ILE A 172 10.39 1.81 9.14
C ILE A 172 9.63 1.23 7.95
N VAL A 173 9.97 0.00 7.58
CA VAL A 173 9.26 -0.75 6.54
C VAL A 173 8.52 -1.90 7.19
N ILE A 174 7.20 -1.96 7.00
CA ILE A 174 6.36 -3.00 7.58
C ILE A 174 5.79 -3.86 6.45
N PRO A 175 6.12 -5.16 6.37
CA PRO A 175 5.46 -6.07 5.44
C PRO A 175 3.94 -6.02 5.64
N HIS A 176 3.20 -5.85 4.55
CA HIS A 176 1.76 -5.66 4.55
C HIS A 176 1.06 -6.66 3.63
N GLY A 177 -0.16 -7.05 4.00
CA GLY A 177 -0.95 -8.01 3.22
C GLY A 177 -0.52 -9.46 3.37
N THR A 178 0.40 -9.77 4.30
CA THR A 178 0.88 -11.13 4.61
C THR A 178 -0.02 -11.89 5.57
N SER A 179 -0.98 -11.20 6.17
CA SER A 179 -1.93 -11.79 7.10
C SER A 179 -2.94 -12.69 6.39
N TRP A 180 -3.18 -13.86 6.97
CA TRP A 180 -4.13 -14.82 6.45
C TRP A 180 -5.59 -14.33 6.51
N GLY A 181 -6.38 -14.70 5.53
CA GLY A 181 -7.83 -14.56 5.60
C GLY A 181 -8.51 -14.21 4.30
N THR A 182 -8.08 -13.20 3.58
CA THR A 182 -8.76 -12.76 2.36
C THR A 182 -8.00 -13.12 1.11
N TYR A 183 -6.71 -12.83 1.10
CA TYR A 183 -5.84 -13.05 -0.04
C TYR A 183 -4.38 -13.03 0.41
N THR A 184 -3.64 -14.05 0.07
CA THR A 184 -2.19 -14.09 0.23
C THR A 184 -1.64 -14.80 -1.00
N PRO A 185 -0.99 -14.10 -1.94
CA PRO A 185 -0.34 -14.73 -3.07
C PRO A 185 0.73 -15.72 -2.61
N ASP A 186 0.96 -16.78 -3.36
CA ASP A 186 1.87 -17.87 -3.00
C ASP A 186 3.29 -17.39 -2.68
N GLU A 187 3.74 -16.30 -3.31
CA GLU A 187 5.09 -15.73 -3.15
C GLU A 187 5.16 -14.59 -2.12
N SER A 188 4.04 -14.22 -1.50
CA SER A 188 3.97 -13.17 -0.48
C SER A 188 3.88 -13.70 0.95
N ASP A 189 4.17 -14.96 1.17
CA ASP A 189 4.19 -15.55 2.50
C ASP A 189 5.40 -15.06 3.33
N TRP A 190 5.37 -15.29 4.64
CA TRP A 190 6.43 -14.87 5.55
C TRP A 190 7.79 -15.47 5.22
N LYS A 191 7.83 -16.66 4.65
CA LYS A 191 9.08 -17.32 4.26
C LYS A 191 9.76 -16.55 3.13
N ASP A 192 9.00 -16.10 2.14
CA ASP A 192 9.54 -15.36 1.01
C ASP A 192 9.84 -13.91 1.39
N GLN A 193 9.01 -13.29 2.21
CA GLN A 193 9.23 -11.91 2.66
C GLN A 193 10.39 -11.72 3.62
N LEU A 194 10.79 -12.76 4.35
CA LEU A 194 11.88 -12.72 5.32
C LEU A 194 13.14 -13.46 4.83
N ASN A 195 13.25 -13.76 3.54
CA ASN A 195 14.49 -14.30 2.98
C ASN A 195 15.58 -13.21 2.94
N ASP A 196 16.83 -13.63 2.80
CA ASP A 196 18.01 -12.74 2.87
C ASP A 196 18.00 -11.63 1.79
N ASP A 197 17.33 -11.84 0.66
CA ASP A 197 17.27 -10.87 -0.44
C ASP A 197 16.16 -9.82 -0.24
N PHE A 198 15.13 -10.13 0.56
CA PHE A 198 13.92 -9.30 0.70
C PHE A 198 13.65 -8.82 2.12
N HIS A 199 14.58 -9.06 3.03
CA HIS A 199 14.51 -8.64 4.41
C HIS A 199 15.73 -7.82 4.83
N ASP A 200 15.50 -6.57 5.21
CA ASP A 200 16.51 -5.74 5.89
C ASP A 200 16.10 -5.55 7.35
N PRO A 201 16.83 -6.17 8.31
CA PRO A 201 16.48 -6.08 9.72
C PRO A 201 16.67 -4.67 10.33
N ASN A 202 17.37 -3.75 9.65
CA ASN A 202 17.47 -2.37 10.08
C ASN A 202 16.22 -1.56 9.72
N LEU A 203 15.54 -1.92 8.64
CA LEU A 203 14.34 -1.28 8.16
C LEU A 203 13.06 -2.02 8.61
N GLN A 204 13.09 -3.37 8.63
CA GLN A 204 11.96 -4.23 8.90
C GLN A 204 12.04 -4.84 10.30
N ASN A 205 11.73 -4.06 11.31
CA ASN A 205 11.77 -4.46 12.73
C ASN A 205 10.38 -4.57 13.38
N LEU A 206 9.31 -4.40 12.59
CA LEU A 206 7.91 -4.56 13.00
C LEU A 206 7.22 -5.58 12.10
N VAL A 207 6.19 -6.23 12.65
CA VAL A 207 5.31 -7.13 11.91
C VAL A 207 3.86 -6.67 12.03
N GLU A 208 3.12 -6.84 10.96
CA GLU A 208 1.68 -6.66 10.95
C GLU A 208 0.99 -7.86 11.60
N ILE A 209 0.17 -7.61 12.62
CA ILE A 209 -0.60 -8.67 13.29
C ILE A 209 -1.91 -8.92 12.56
N TYR A 210 -2.59 -7.88 12.13
CA TYR A 210 -3.81 -7.96 11.34
C TYR A 210 -3.98 -6.73 10.46
N SER A 211 -4.73 -6.91 9.38
CA SER A 211 -5.12 -5.84 8.47
C SER A 211 -6.49 -6.13 7.89
N GLY A 212 -6.89 -5.32 6.94
CA GLY A 212 -8.05 -5.65 6.12
C GLY A 212 -7.89 -6.94 5.30
N HIS A 213 -6.66 -7.44 5.07
CA HIS A 213 -6.41 -8.73 4.39
C HIS A 213 -6.63 -9.92 5.30
N GLY A 214 -6.52 -9.78 6.61
CA GLY A 214 -6.71 -10.88 7.55
C GLY A 214 -5.91 -10.71 8.84
N ASN A 215 -5.58 -11.83 9.46
CA ASN A 215 -5.01 -11.90 10.80
C ASN A 215 -3.94 -13.00 10.87
N THR A 216 -2.74 -12.67 11.34
CA THR A 216 -1.63 -13.61 11.54
C THR A 216 -1.76 -14.40 12.85
N GLU A 217 -2.59 -13.97 13.79
CA GLU A 217 -2.86 -14.70 15.02
C GLU A 217 -3.91 -15.79 14.80
N GLU A 218 -3.49 -17.05 14.79
CA GLU A 218 -4.38 -18.20 14.69
C GLU A 218 -4.84 -18.68 16.06
N TYR A 219 -5.72 -17.95 16.72
CA TYR A 219 -6.28 -18.31 18.04
C TYR A 219 -7.65 -18.98 17.97
N ARG A 220 -8.16 -19.27 16.77
CA ARG A 220 -9.49 -19.83 16.53
C ARG A 220 -9.41 -21.33 16.29
N SER A 221 -10.51 -22.02 16.56
CA SER A 221 -10.62 -23.48 16.37
C SER A 221 -10.71 -23.93 14.90
N TRP A 222 -10.78 -23.01 13.98
CA TRP A 222 -10.83 -23.28 12.52
C TRP A 222 -9.66 -22.62 11.81
N ARG A 223 -9.30 -23.19 10.67
CA ARG A 223 -8.22 -22.70 9.83
C ARG A 223 -8.74 -22.16 8.50
N SER A 224 -8.01 -21.25 7.90
CA SER A 224 -8.31 -20.75 6.56
C SER A 224 -8.12 -21.82 5.48
N VAL A 225 -7.22 -22.77 5.72
CA VAL A 225 -6.91 -23.89 4.81
C VAL A 225 -6.75 -25.19 5.59
N ILE A 226 -6.91 -26.32 4.90
CA ILE A 226 -6.70 -27.67 5.43
C ILE A 226 -5.49 -28.27 4.73
N PHE A 227 -4.58 -28.86 5.50
CA PHE A 227 -3.46 -29.65 4.99
C PHE A 227 -3.81 -31.12 5.10
N ASP A 228 -3.63 -31.90 4.04
CA ASP A 228 -3.70 -33.35 4.09
C ASP A 228 -2.39 -33.94 4.65
N ASN A 229 -2.34 -35.28 4.76
CA ASN A 229 -1.17 -35.98 5.31
C ASN A 229 0.07 -35.87 4.40
N ASP A 230 -0.10 -35.52 3.16
CA ASP A 230 0.95 -35.36 2.16
C ASP A 230 1.41 -33.90 2.03
N GLY A 231 0.79 -32.99 2.81
CA GLY A 231 1.08 -31.56 2.82
C GLY A 231 0.38 -30.75 1.73
N ASN A 232 -0.56 -31.35 0.99
CA ASN A 232 -1.33 -30.59 0.01
C ASN A 232 -2.35 -29.72 0.70
N VAL A 233 -2.52 -28.51 0.16
CA VAL A 233 -3.43 -27.48 0.70
C VAL A 233 -4.79 -27.60 0.02
N SER A 234 -5.85 -27.52 0.80
CA SER A 234 -7.23 -27.45 0.31
C SER A 234 -8.04 -26.39 1.08
N CYS A 235 -9.04 -25.83 0.39
CA CYS A 235 -9.95 -24.87 1.02
C CYS A 235 -11.06 -25.62 1.77
N PRO A 236 -11.25 -25.37 3.07
CA PRO A 236 -12.37 -25.97 3.82
C PRO A 236 -13.71 -25.43 3.33
N ASP A 237 -14.78 -26.19 3.50
CA ASP A 237 -16.11 -25.71 3.19
C ASP A 237 -16.53 -24.56 4.11
N PRO A 238 -17.21 -23.53 3.59
CA PRO A 238 -17.73 -22.44 4.42
C PRO A 238 -18.81 -22.91 5.37
N THR A 239 -18.86 -22.31 6.54
CA THR A 239 -19.93 -22.55 7.53
C THR A 239 -20.83 -21.32 7.64
N LYS A 240 -21.91 -21.41 8.46
CA LYS A 240 -22.80 -20.26 8.69
C LYS A 240 -22.12 -19.08 9.38
N SER A 241 -21.03 -19.33 10.11
CA SER A 241 -20.33 -18.32 10.92
C SER A 241 -18.90 -18.05 10.43
N PHE A 242 -18.43 -18.75 9.40
CA PHE A 242 -17.08 -18.62 8.90
C PHE A 242 -17.00 -18.94 7.41
N THR A 243 -16.42 -18.02 6.65
CA THR A 243 -16.05 -18.23 5.26
C THR A 243 -14.53 -18.21 5.18
N PRO A 244 -13.88 -19.33 4.79
CA PRO A 244 -12.43 -19.36 4.65
C PRO A 244 -11.93 -18.33 3.64
N GLY A 245 -10.73 -17.76 3.87
CA GLY A 245 -10.15 -16.75 3.00
C GLY A 245 -9.97 -17.22 1.55
N CYS A 246 -9.65 -18.49 1.35
CA CYS A 246 -9.54 -19.09 0.02
C CYS A 246 -10.87 -19.10 -0.77
N TRP A 247 -12.02 -19.08 -0.11
CA TRP A 247 -13.31 -18.87 -0.75
C TRP A 247 -13.51 -17.40 -1.17
N GLN A 248 -13.01 -16.48 -0.38
CA GLN A 248 -13.11 -15.06 -0.68
C GLN A 248 -12.24 -14.67 -1.88
N ALA A 249 -11.07 -15.26 -2.03
CA ALA A 249 -10.22 -15.07 -3.20
C ALA A 249 -10.95 -15.42 -4.52
N CYS A 250 -11.77 -16.45 -4.52
CA CYS A 250 -12.62 -16.79 -5.67
C CYS A 250 -13.73 -15.76 -5.94
N LEU A 251 -14.18 -15.03 -4.92
CA LEU A 251 -15.24 -14.03 -5.03
C LEU A 251 -14.70 -12.65 -5.43
N LEU A 252 -13.44 -12.34 -5.11
CA LEU A 252 -12.80 -11.06 -5.46
C LEU A 252 -12.70 -10.85 -6.98
N TYR A 253 -12.59 -11.91 -7.76
CA TYR A 253 -12.62 -11.82 -9.22
C TYR A 253 -14.02 -11.60 -9.82
N THR A 254 -15.09 -11.71 -9.02
CA THR A 254 -16.46 -11.70 -9.52
C THR A 254 -17.41 -10.77 -8.74
N SER A 255 -16.99 -10.18 -7.63
CA SER A 255 -17.84 -9.35 -6.77
C SER A 255 -17.01 -8.30 -6.02
N PRO A 256 -17.59 -7.13 -5.70
CA PRO A 256 -16.94 -6.16 -4.85
C PRO A 256 -16.55 -6.79 -3.51
N SER A 257 -15.39 -6.39 -2.99
CA SER A 257 -14.87 -6.86 -1.70
C SER A 257 -15.93 -6.74 -0.61
N PRO A 258 -16.01 -7.68 0.34
CA PRO A 258 -16.86 -7.51 1.54
C PRO A 258 -16.56 -6.23 2.33
N ARG A 259 -15.40 -5.59 2.15
CA ARG A 259 -15.08 -4.27 2.70
C ARG A 259 -15.90 -3.15 2.09
N ASP A 260 -16.29 -3.29 0.81
CA ASP A 260 -17.15 -2.32 0.15
C ASP A 260 -18.60 -2.43 0.64
N LEU A 261 -18.90 -3.43 1.46
CA LEU A 261 -20.21 -3.72 2.05
C LEU A 261 -20.30 -3.44 3.55
N VAL A 262 -19.21 -3.03 4.21
CA VAL A 262 -19.23 -2.59 5.60
C VAL A 262 -19.37 -1.07 5.61
N LEU A 263 -20.61 -0.63 5.52
CA LEU A 263 -21.06 0.70 5.90
C LEU A 263 -21.34 0.74 7.39
#